data_5e5f5d147a6834d36aca641831eec380
#
_entry.id   5e5f5d147a6834d36aca641831eec380
#
_cell.length_a   1.000
_cell.length_b   1.000
_cell.length_c   1.000
_cell.angle_alpha   90.00
_cell.angle_beta   90.00
_cell.angle_gamma   90.00
#
_symmetry.space_group_name_H-M   'P 1'
#
loop_
_entity.id
_entity.type
_entity.pdbx_description
1 polymer ?
#
loop_
_entity_poly.entity_id
_entity_poly.type
_entity_poly.pdbx_seq_one_letter_code
_entity_poly.pdbx_strand_id
1 'polypeptide(L)'
;SDEITSKLVIAADGATSIIAKKAGLRNQFQSEHFSVGVKEVIELPEDVINDRFCINDDKGAALVCVGFPTNYLRGGAFIYTNKSSISIGLVVKGIDLVDNKTQVSSLINNFKNHPDISCIVKDGKVAEYSAHLVPEAGYNMLPKLYGAGILVCGDAAGMLLNNGYTFRGVDLAISSGIAAAETFMTSQKINDFSNSSLSNYEKLLYKYNVLTDIKKFKKGPKYMENKRLYSDYPRLICNIFENLYNIDGNSQQLMREIIRSSMKNNKVSSINLILDSLKGSNAL
;
A
#
# COMPACT_ATOMS: atom_id res chain seq x y z
N SER A 1 -7.33 32.43 19.45
CA SER A 1 -7.71 31.07 18.96
C SER A 1 -9.21 30.97 19.06
N ASP A 2 -9.86 30.71 17.94
CA ASP A 2 -11.30 30.56 17.88
C ASP A 2 -11.70 29.18 18.40
N GLU A 3 -12.75 29.12 19.20
CA GLU A 3 -13.31 27.89 19.76
C GLU A 3 -14.58 27.53 18.99
N ILE A 4 -14.66 26.27 18.52
CA ILE A 4 -15.85 25.74 17.84
C ILE A 4 -16.45 24.62 18.68
N THR A 5 -17.72 24.77 19.06
CA THR A 5 -18.48 23.74 19.76
C THR A 5 -19.32 22.93 18.77
N SER A 6 -19.28 21.60 18.86
CA SER A 6 -20.08 20.70 18.02
C SER A 6 -20.65 19.55 18.85
N LYS A 7 -21.76 18.94 18.38
CA LYS A 7 -22.36 17.76 19.01
C LYS A 7 -21.57 16.47 18.68
N LEU A 8 -20.94 16.44 17.49
CA LEU A 8 -20.14 15.31 17.01
C LEU A 8 -18.96 15.83 16.21
N VAL A 9 -17.81 15.22 16.41
CA VAL A 9 -16.60 15.37 15.58
C VAL A 9 -16.40 14.11 14.78
N ILE A 10 -16.20 14.22 13.48
CA ILE A 10 -15.73 13.10 12.62
C ILE A 10 -14.25 13.35 12.32
N ALA A 11 -13.38 12.58 12.95
CA ALA A 11 -11.94 12.65 12.78
C ALA A 11 -11.53 11.92 11.49
N ALA A 12 -11.22 12.70 10.45
CA ALA A 12 -10.77 12.25 9.14
C ALA A 12 -9.45 12.95 8.75
N ASP A 13 -8.59 13.17 9.74
CA ASP A 13 -7.35 13.96 9.66
C ASP A 13 -6.14 13.16 9.16
N GLY A 14 -6.40 12.05 8.47
CA GLY A 14 -5.37 11.25 7.78
C GLY A 14 -4.48 10.45 8.73
N ALA A 15 -3.38 9.93 8.19
CA ALA A 15 -2.49 8.99 8.88
C ALA A 15 -1.89 9.53 10.20
N THR A 16 -1.77 10.85 10.36
CA THR A 16 -1.26 11.46 11.60
C THR A 16 -2.22 11.35 12.78
N SER A 17 -3.54 11.29 12.51
CA SER A 17 -4.60 11.01 13.48
C SER A 17 -4.50 11.82 14.79
N ILE A 18 -4.21 13.12 14.65
CA ILE A 18 -3.99 14.03 15.78
C ILE A 18 -5.26 14.15 16.63
N ILE A 19 -6.43 14.21 15.98
CA ILE A 19 -7.72 14.38 16.65
C ILE A 19 -8.03 13.16 17.51
N ALA A 20 -7.91 11.94 16.95
CA ALA A 20 -8.17 10.73 17.72
C ALA A 20 -7.18 10.54 18.87
N LYS A 21 -5.93 10.97 18.70
CA LYS A 21 -4.92 10.97 19.76
C LYS A 21 -5.30 11.95 20.89
N LYS A 22 -5.68 13.19 20.55
CA LYS A 22 -6.11 14.20 21.54
C LYS A 22 -7.38 13.79 22.28
N ALA A 23 -8.28 13.06 21.61
CA ALA A 23 -9.50 12.51 22.21
C ALA A 23 -9.25 11.25 23.07
N GLY A 24 -8.03 10.76 23.21
CA GLY A 24 -7.70 9.56 23.99
C GLY A 24 -8.20 8.26 23.37
N LEU A 25 -8.56 8.27 22.07
CA LEU A 25 -9.03 7.07 21.37
C LEU A 25 -7.86 6.26 20.76
N ARG A 26 -6.68 6.86 20.66
CA ARG A 26 -5.49 6.24 20.09
C ARG A 26 -4.25 6.56 20.91
N ASN A 27 -3.42 5.56 21.10
CA ASN A 27 -2.06 5.75 21.61
C ASN A 27 -1.14 6.34 20.53
N GLN A 28 0.07 6.72 20.95
CA GLN A 28 1.07 7.19 20.00
C GLN A 28 1.42 6.10 18.99
N PHE A 29 1.51 6.46 17.72
CA PHE A 29 1.97 5.56 16.67
C PHE A 29 3.42 5.14 16.90
N GLN A 30 3.72 3.91 16.58
CA GLN A 30 5.10 3.43 16.47
C GLN A 30 5.56 3.64 15.03
N SER A 31 6.78 4.13 14.83
CA SER A 31 7.34 4.43 13.51
C SER A 31 7.35 3.22 12.57
N GLU A 32 7.47 2.01 13.13
CA GLU A 32 7.43 0.73 12.41
C GLU A 32 6.07 0.41 11.77
N HIS A 33 5.01 1.12 12.16
CA HIS A 33 3.68 0.92 11.59
C HIS A 33 3.43 1.74 10.31
N PHE A 34 4.41 2.53 9.88
CA PHE A 34 4.26 3.39 8.72
C PHE A 34 5.22 3.05 7.59
N SER A 35 4.73 3.25 6.39
CA SER A 35 5.52 3.38 5.18
C SER A 35 5.47 4.82 4.66
N VAL A 36 6.44 5.18 3.87
CA VAL A 36 6.49 6.44 3.14
C VAL A 36 6.10 6.14 1.70
N GLY A 37 5.00 6.73 1.26
CA GLY A 37 4.58 6.71 -0.14
C GLY A 37 5.00 7.99 -0.82
N VAL A 38 5.59 7.88 -2.01
CA VAL A 38 5.86 9.02 -2.90
C VAL A 38 5.29 8.74 -4.28
N LYS A 39 4.76 9.77 -4.90
CA LYS A 39 4.14 9.70 -6.23
C LYS A 39 4.49 10.95 -7.03
N GLU A 40 4.78 10.74 -8.30
CA GLU A 40 4.81 11.79 -9.31
C GLU A 40 3.69 11.57 -10.33
N VAL A 41 3.10 12.67 -10.78
CA VAL A 41 2.19 12.69 -11.93
C VAL A 41 2.96 13.28 -13.09
N ILE A 42 3.08 12.53 -14.17
CA ILE A 42 3.84 12.89 -15.37
C ILE A 42 2.85 13.08 -16.51
N GLU A 43 2.72 14.30 -17.00
CA GLU A 43 1.88 14.64 -18.13
C GLU A 43 2.47 14.08 -19.43
N LEU A 44 1.61 13.43 -20.20
CA LEU A 44 1.90 12.88 -21.53
C LEU A 44 0.61 12.89 -22.36
N PRO A 45 0.69 13.03 -23.69
CA PRO A 45 -0.46 12.90 -24.58
C PRO A 45 -1.12 11.51 -24.47
N GLU A 46 -2.45 11.46 -24.61
CA GLU A 46 -3.23 10.22 -24.46
C GLU A 46 -2.82 9.14 -25.46
N ASP A 47 -2.56 9.51 -26.72
CA ASP A 47 -2.09 8.61 -27.76
C ASP A 47 -0.72 8.00 -27.42
N VAL A 48 0.20 8.78 -26.86
CA VAL A 48 1.52 8.31 -26.39
C VAL A 48 1.37 7.34 -25.24
N ILE A 49 0.45 7.59 -24.29
CA ILE A 49 0.17 6.69 -23.17
C ILE A 49 -0.39 5.38 -23.70
N ASN A 50 -1.40 5.46 -24.57
CA ASN A 50 -2.05 4.28 -25.16
C ASN A 50 -1.06 3.41 -25.94
N ASP A 51 -0.17 4.02 -26.72
CA ASP A 51 0.86 3.31 -27.45
C ASP A 51 1.87 2.61 -26.52
N ARG A 52 2.41 3.34 -25.53
CA ARG A 52 3.42 2.79 -24.61
C ARG A 52 2.90 1.66 -23.70
N PHE A 53 1.62 1.69 -23.37
CA PHE A 53 1.00 0.67 -22.52
C PHE A 53 0.18 -0.37 -23.30
N CYS A 54 0.15 -0.28 -24.63
CA CYS A 54 -0.63 -1.16 -25.51
C CYS A 54 -2.10 -1.22 -25.08
N ILE A 55 -2.71 -0.09 -24.73
CA ILE A 55 -4.09 0.01 -24.28
C ILE A 55 -4.94 0.66 -25.38
N ASN A 56 -6.19 0.19 -25.50
CA ASN A 56 -7.17 0.71 -26.42
C ASN A 56 -8.42 1.12 -25.66
N ASP A 57 -9.17 2.07 -26.21
CA ASP A 57 -10.41 2.57 -25.69
C ASP A 57 -10.24 3.24 -24.31
N ASP A 58 -11.31 3.27 -23.50
CA ASP A 58 -11.33 3.83 -22.14
C ASP A 58 -10.69 2.90 -21.08
N LYS A 59 -9.80 1.98 -21.47
CA LYS A 59 -9.09 1.10 -20.54
C LYS A 59 -7.86 1.80 -19.97
N GLY A 60 -7.41 1.33 -18.81
CA GLY A 60 -6.17 1.73 -18.19
C GLY A 60 -5.24 0.55 -17.94
N ALA A 61 -3.98 0.85 -17.66
CA ALA A 61 -2.98 -0.11 -17.27
C ALA A 61 -2.43 0.23 -15.88
N ALA A 62 -2.13 -0.80 -15.09
CA ALA A 62 -1.44 -0.67 -13.82
C ALA A 62 -0.31 -1.70 -13.74
N LEU A 63 0.88 -1.25 -13.42
CA LEU A 63 2.07 -2.08 -13.20
C LEU A 63 2.45 -2.01 -11.72
N VAL A 64 2.81 -3.14 -11.15
CA VAL A 64 3.37 -3.23 -9.80
C VAL A 64 4.77 -3.84 -9.91
N CYS A 65 5.74 -3.21 -9.28
CA CYS A 65 7.14 -3.63 -9.30
C CYS A 65 7.64 -3.84 -7.88
N VAL A 66 8.37 -4.95 -7.67
CA VAL A 66 8.95 -5.31 -6.36
C VAL A 66 10.45 -5.62 -6.55
N GLY A 67 11.25 -5.26 -5.57
CA GLY A 67 12.69 -5.50 -5.56
C GLY A 67 13.51 -4.26 -5.94
N PHE A 68 14.00 -4.16 -7.15
CA PHE A 68 14.87 -3.07 -7.60
C PHE A 68 14.33 -1.66 -7.29
N PRO A 69 13.04 -1.32 -7.52
CA PRO A 69 12.57 0.06 -7.34
C PRO A 69 12.76 0.61 -5.93
N THR A 70 12.71 -0.25 -4.94
CA THR A 70 12.91 0.11 -3.52
C THR A 70 14.32 -0.22 -3.03
N ASN A 71 15.25 -0.53 -3.93
CA ASN A 71 16.57 -1.07 -3.58
C ASN A 71 16.47 -2.31 -2.69
N TYR A 72 15.49 -3.18 -2.96
CA TYR A 72 15.20 -4.41 -2.22
C TYR A 72 14.79 -4.20 -0.75
N LEU A 73 14.46 -2.96 -0.36
CA LEU A 73 13.81 -2.66 0.92
C LEU A 73 12.36 -3.11 0.89
N ARG A 74 11.75 -3.29 2.06
CA ARG A 74 10.33 -3.67 2.18
C ARG A 74 9.45 -2.57 1.57
N GLY A 75 8.75 -2.92 0.51
CA GLY A 75 7.94 -1.99 -0.26
C GLY A 75 7.81 -2.42 -1.72
N GLY A 76 7.32 -1.52 -2.53
CA GLY A 76 7.16 -1.73 -3.97
C GLY A 76 6.94 -0.42 -4.69
N ALA A 77 6.91 -0.50 -6.02
CA ALA A 77 6.60 0.63 -6.87
C ALA A 77 5.37 0.32 -7.72
N PHE A 78 4.77 1.37 -8.21
CA PHE A 78 3.61 1.30 -9.08
C PHE A 78 3.72 2.31 -10.21
N ILE A 79 3.12 1.96 -11.35
CA ILE A 79 2.86 2.86 -12.46
C ILE A 79 1.42 2.61 -12.88
N TYR A 80 0.62 3.64 -13.04
CA TYR A 80 -0.70 3.52 -13.62
C TYR A 80 -1.03 4.69 -14.53
N THR A 81 -1.84 4.41 -15.55
CA THR A 81 -2.22 5.37 -16.56
C THR A 81 -3.45 6.17 -16.13
N ASN A 82 -3.48 7.44 -16.52
CA ASN A 82 -4.64 8.30 -16.60
C ASN A 82 -4.82 8.73 -18.05
N LYS A 83 -5.89 9.49 -18.38
CA LYS A 83 -6.12 9.93 -19.77
C LYS A 83 -5.00 10.77 -20.35
N SER A 84 -4.43 11.69 -19.57
CA SER A 84 -3.41 12.65 -20.02
C SER A 84 -2.17 12.67 -19.13
N SER A 85 -1.97 11.64 -18.33
CA SER A 85 -0.81 11.54 -17.46
C SER A 85 -0.54 10.09 -17.05
N ILE A 86 0.66 9.86 -16.52
CA ILE A 86 1.05 8.62 -15.86
C ILE A 86 1.34 8.95 -14.39
N SER A 87 0.80 8.16 -13.47
CA SER A 87 1.21 8.21 -12.06
C SER A 87 2.28 7.17 -11.81
N ILE A 88 3.45 7.59 -11.37
CA ILE A 88 4.56 6.71 -10.97
C ILE A 88 4.91 6.96 -9.52
N GLY A 89 5.07 5.91 -8.74
CA GLY A 89 5.39 6.06 -7.34
C GLY A 89 5.94 4.80 -6.71
N LEU A 90 6.30 4.94 -5.44
CA LEU A 90 6.74 3.82 -4.62
C LEU A 90 6.28 4.02 -3.16
N VAL A 91 6.14 2.90 -2.46
CA VAL A 91 5.86 2.84 -1.04
C VAL A 91 6.97 2.03 -0.39
N VAL A 92 7.62 2.57 0.63
CA VAL A 92 8.74 1.91 1.33
C VAL A 92 8.53 1.99 2.83
N LYS A 93 8.82 0.90 3.53
CA LYS A 93 8.76 0.84 5.00
C LYS A 93 9.63 1.93 5.62
N GLY A 94 9.03 2.79 6.46
CA GLY A 94 9.71 3.95 7.02
C GLY A 94 10.97 3.58 7.81
N ILE A 95 10.90 2.51 8.61
CA ILE A 95 12.05 2.05 9.38
C ILE A 95 13.21 1.58 8.48
N ASP A 96 12.92 0.95 7.34
CA ASP A 96 13.96 0.51 6.41
C ASP A 96 14.69 1.70 5.77
N LEU A 97 13.98 2.81 5.50
CA LEU A 97 14.59 4.05 5.01
C LEU A 97 15.56 4.64 6.03
N VAL A 98 15.16 4.63 7.30
CA VAL A 98 15.99 5.14 8.41
C VAL A 98 17.23 4.27 8.63
N ASP A 99 17.03 2.95 8.76
CA ASP A 99 18.11 2.00 9.03
C ASP A 99 19.17 1.99 7.93
N ASN A 100 18.74 2.13 6.67
CA ASN A 100 19.64 2.14 5.51
C ASN A 100 20.07 3.54 5.09
N LYS A 101 19.67 4.60 5.80
CA LYS A 101 19.97 6.01 5.47
C LYS A 101 19.60 6.35 4.02
N THR A 102 18.50 5.81 3.54
CA THR A 102 18.05 5.92 2.15
C THR A 102 17.03 7.05 2.01
N GLN A 103 17.26 7.93 1.04
CA GLN A 103 16.29 8.97 0.70
C GLN A 103 15.28 8.45 -0.32
N VAL A 104 14.01 8.61 -0.04
CA VAL A 104 12.92 8.14 -0.92
C VAL A 104 12.92 8.84 -2.28
N SER A 105 13.35 10.10 -2.34
CA SER A 105 13.54 10.85 -3.59
C SER A 105 14.60 10.24 -4.52
N SER A 106 15.66 9.67 -3.94
CA SER A 106 16.67 8.95 -4.73
C SER A 106 16.10 7.65 -5.31
N LEU A 107 15.25 6.95 -4.55
CA LEU A 107 14.62 5.71 -5.04
C LEU A 107 13.70 5.97 -6.23
N ILE A 108 12.84 6.98 -6.18
CA ILE A 108 11.93 7.28 -7.30
C ILE A 108 12.71 7.75 -8.54
N ASN A 109 13.79 8.51 -8.36
CA ASN A 109 14.65 8.89 -9.47
C ASN A 109 15.35 7.68 -10.09
N ASN A 110 15.90 6.77 -9.29
CA ASN A 110 16.52 5.55 -9.78
C ASN A 110 15.50 4.67 -10.52
N PHE A 111 14.26 4.58 -10.03
CA PHE A 111 13.19 3.84 -10.66
C PHE A 111 12.85 4.43 -12.05
N LYS A 112 12.67 5.74 -12.14
CA LYS A 112 12.42 6.42 -13.44
C LYS A 112 13.57 6.26 -14.45
N ASN A 113 14.79 6.20 -13.95
CA ASN A 113 15.98 6.08 -14.80
C ASN A 113 16.30 4.63 -15.20
N HIS A 114 15.55 3.63 -14.70
CA HIS A 114 15.71 2.26 -15.14
C HIS A 114 15.40 2.14 -16.64
N PRO A 115 16.21 1.42 -17.45
CA PRO A 115 16.02 1.33 -18.91
C PRO A 115 14.58 1.01 -19.32
N ASP A 116 13.94 0.03 -18.69
CA ASP A 116 12.59 -0.40 -18.99
C ASP A 116 11.51 0.61 -18.57
N ILE A 117 11.81 1.49 -17.63
CA ILE A 117 10.87 2.49 -17.10
C ILE A 117 11.08 3.84 -17.79
N SER A 118 12.33 4.18 -18.09
CA SER A 118 12.66 5.46 -18.70
C SER A 118 11.97 5.66 -20.06
N CYS A 119 11.80 4.60 -20.86
CA CYS A 119 11.07 4.66 -22.12
C CYS A 119 9.57 4.95 -21.90
N ILE A 120 8.98 4.48 -20.79
CA ILE A 120 7.58 4.71 -20.44
C ILE A 120 7.31 6.18 -20.08
N VAL A 121 8.24 6.82 -19.37
CA VAL A 121 8.09 8.21 -18.88
C VAL A 121 8.79 9.24 -19.75
N LYS A 122 9.46 8.81 -20.82
CA LYS A 122 10.22 9.67 -21.74
C LYS A 122 9.37 10.82 -22.26
N ASP A 123 9.98 12.00 -22.37
CA ASP A 123 9.37 13.25 -22.87
C ASP A 123 8.17 13.76 -22.03
N GLY A 124 7.87 13.11 -20.91
CA GLY A 124 6.83 13.56 -20.01
C GLY A 124 7.30 14.68 -19.08
N LYS A 125 6.35 15.53 -18.68
CA LYS A 125 6.59 16.65 -17.76
C LYS A 125 6.02 16.29 -16.37
N VAL A 126 6.84 16.38 -15.34
CA VAL A 126 6.36 16.21 -13.96
C VAL A 126 5.46 17.41 -13.60
N ALA A 127 4.18 17.13 -13.38
CA ALA A 127 3.17 18.11 -13.00
C ALA A 127 2.96 18.18 -11.48
N GLU A 128 3.12 17.04 -10.79
CA GLU A 128 2.89 16.93 -9.35
C GLU A 128 3.90 15.97 -8.73
N TYR A 129 4.36 16.33 -7.54
CA TYR A 129 5.07 15.43 -6.61
C TYR A 129 4.35 15.45 -5.27
N SER A 130 4.03 14.29 -4.74
CA SER A 130 3.41 14.16 -3.43
C SER A 130 4.07 13.07 -2.59
N ALA A 131 4.10 13.28 -1.29
CA ALA A 131 4.63 12.32 -0.32
C ALA A 131 3.67 12.21 0.87
N HIS A 132 3.34 10.98 1.27
CA HIS A 132 2.40 10.69 2.34
C HIS A 132 2.92 9.58 3.25
N LEU A 133 2.51 9.63 4.52
CA LEU A 133 2.62 8.49 5.42
C LEU A 133 1.47 7.53 5.16
N VAL A 134 1.80 6.25 5.05
CA VAL A 134 0.85 5.16 4.80
C VAL A 134 0.80 4.27 6.04
N PRO A 135 -0.36 4.16 6.74
CA PRO A 135 -0.49 3.30 7.92
C PRO A 135 -0.62 1.83 7.49
N GLU A 136 0.30 0.95 7.88
CA GLU A 136 0.36 -0.43 7.38
C GLU A 136 0.16 -1.53 8.42
N ALA A 137 -0.17 -1.20 9.67
CA ALA A 137 -0.30 -2.23 10.71
C ALA A 137 -1.67 -2.97 10.70
N GLY A 138 -2.57 -2.59 9.79
CA GLY A 138 -3.85 -3.25 9.59
C GLY A 138 -4.71 -3.32 10.86
N TYR A 139 -5.32 -4.49 11.13
CA TYR A 139 -6.24 -4.69 12.25
C TYR A 139 -5.65 -4.29 13.61
N ASN A 140 -4.36 -4.54 13.82
CA ASN A 140 -3.69 -4.25 15.09
C ASN A 140 -3.44 -2.75 15.33
N MET A 141 -3.60 -1.93 14.30
CA MET A 141 -3.43 -0.48 14.36
C MET A 141 -4.74 0.28 14.60
N LEU A 142 -5.88 -0.38 14.50
CA LEU A 142 -7.17 0.27 14.70
C LEU A 142 -7.26 0.91 16.09
N PRO A 143 -7.68 2.19 16.21
CA PRO A 143 -7.96 2.82 17.49
C PRO A 143 -9.31 2.35 18.04
N LYS A 144 -9.75 2.95 19.14
CA LYS A 144 -11.18 3.02 19.42
C LYS A 144 -11.84 3.85 18.31
N LEU A 145 -12.74 3.24 17.55
CA LEU A 145 -13.33 3.84 16.36
C LEU A 145 -14.35 4.93 16.66
N TYR A 146 -14.85 4.95 17.90
CA TYR A 146 -15.80 5.95 18.39
C TYR A 146 -15.63 6.20 19.88
N GLY A 147 -16.12 7.36 20.31
CA GLY A 147 -16.24 7.81 21.70
C GLY A 147 -17.45 8.72 21.83
N ALA A 148 -17.79 9.15 23.04
CA ALA A 148 -18.87 10.13 23.22
C ALA A 148 -18.54 11.41 22.41
N GLY A 149 -19.41 11.76 21.47
CA GLY A 149 -19.25 12.93 20.62
C GLY A 149 -18.16 12.84 19.54
N ILE A 150 -17.60 11.66 19.24
CA ILE A 150 -16.54 11.52 18.23
C ILE A 150 -16.58 10.18 17.50
N LEU A 151 -16.34 10.22 16.19
CA LEU A 151 -16.06 9.06 15.30
C LEU A 151 -14.70 9.24 14.61
N VAL A 152 -14.02 8.12 14.33
CA VAL A 152 -12.73 8.13 13.61
C VAL A 152 -12.86 7.30 12.33
N CYS A 153 -12.49 7.84 11.17
CA CYS A 153 -12.67 7.17 9.88
C CYS A 153 -11.42 7.28 8.98
N GLY A 154 -11.39 6.45 7.96
CA GLY A 154 -10.31 6.43 6.96
C GLY A 154 -8.93 6.16 7.56
N ASP A 155 -7.91 6.80 7.02
CA ASP A 155 -6.52 6.67 7.46
C ASP A 155 -6.31 7.14 8.89
N ALA A 156 -7.14 8.07 9.38
CA ALA A 156 -7.11 8.46 10.80
C ALA A 156 -7.46 7.29 11.73
N ALA A 157 -8.26 6.34 11.26
CA ALA A 157 -8.51 5.07 11.94
C ALA A 157 -7.52 3.97 11.56
N GLY A 158 -6.57 4.21 10.64
CA GLY A 158 -5.69 3.19 10.10
C GLY A 158 -6.43 2.17 9.22
N MET A 159 -7.51 2.58 8.57
CA MET A 159 -8.31 1.73 7.67
C MET A 159 -7.63 1.58 6.32
N LEU A 160 -6.54 0.84 6.33
CA LEU A 160 -5.79 0.46 5.14
C LEU A 160 -5.58 -1.04 5.14
N LEU A 161 -5.78 -1.65 3.99
CA LEU A 161 -5.56 -3.06 3.74
C LEU A 161 -4.41 -3.24 2.76
N ASN A 162 -3.35 -3.92 3.22
CA ASN A 162 -2.30 -4.45 2.37
C ASN A 162 -2.49 -5.96 2.26
N ASN A 163 -2.90 -6.44 1.10
CA ASN A 163 -3.11 -7.86 0.81
C ASN A 163 -1.95 -8.48 0.00
N GLY A 164 -0.80 -7.81 -0.07
CA GLY A 164 0.38 -8.24 -0.83
C GLY A 164 0.34 -7.90 -2.33
N TYR A 165 -0.83 -7.63 -2.90
CA TYR A 165 -1.02 -7.29 -4.31
C TYR A 165 -1.40 -5.84 -4.50
N THR A 166 -2.20 -5.31 -3.57
CA THR A 166 -2.70 -3.94 -3.63
C THR A 166 -2.76 -3.32 -2.25
N PHE A 167 -2.70 -1.99 -2.22
CA PHE A 167 -3.05 -1.18 -1.08
C PHE A 167 -4.47 -0.65 -1.28
N ARG A 168 -5.41 -1.09 -0.44
CA ARG A 168 -6.79 -0.60 -0.43
C ARG A 168 -6.96 0.33 0.76
N GLY A 169 -7.16 1.60 0.51
CA GLY A 169 -7.38 2.62 1.53
C GLY A 169 -8.52 3.56 1.14
N VAL A 170 -8.56 3.98 -0.13
CA VAL A 170 -9.55 4.96 -0.62
C VAL A 170 -10.98 4.45 -0.48
N ASP A 171 -11.24 3.22 -0.91
CA ASP A 171 -12.56 2.58 -0.81
C ASP A 171 -12.98 2.35 0.65
N LEU A 172 -12.04 1.97 1.52
CA LEU A 172 -12.29 1.82 2.96
C LEU A 172 -12.55 3.18 3.63
N ALA A 173 -11.82 4.22 3.23
CA ALA A 173 -12.05 5.58 3.72
C ALA A 173 -13.43 6.10 3.32
N ILE A 174 -13.83 5.93 2.05
CA ILE A 174 -15.17 6.30 1.55
C ILE A 174 -16.25 5.54 2.33
N SER A 175 -16.14 4.22 2.44
CA SER A 175 -17.12 3.39 3.14
C SER A 175 -17.23 3.74 4.62
N SER A 176 -16.11 4.04 5.28
CA SER A 176 -16.13 4.49 6.67
C SER A 176 -16.74 5.88 6.85
N GLY A 177 -16.52 6.78 5.89
CA GLY A 177 -17.15 8.09 5.87
C GLY A 177 -18.68 8.00 5.73
N ILE A 178 -19.16 7.10 4.85
CA ILE A 178 -20.60 6.82 4.70
C ILE A 178 -21.17 6.26 6.01
N ALA A 179 -20.49 5.29 6.63
CA ALA A 179 -20.91 4.73 7.92
C ALA A 179 -20.95 5.79 9.03
N ALA A 180 -20.00 6.72 9.06
CA ALA A 180 -19.97 7.82 10.01
C ALA A 180 -21.15 8.79 9.79
N ALA A 181 -21.45 9.13 8.55
CA ALA A 181 -22.58 9.98 8.20
C ALA A 181 -23.93 9.34 8.58
N GLU A 182 -24.15 8.07 8.27
CA GLU A 182 -25.36 7.33 8.69
C GLU A 182 -25.50 7.25 10.21
N THR A 183 -24.41 7.05 10.92
CA THR A 183 -24.39 7.05 12.38
C THR A 183 -24.79 8.42 12.92
N PHE A 184 -24.21 9.50 12.37
CA PHE A 184 -24.58 10.85 12.73
C PHE A 184 -26.08 11.13 12.53
N MET A 185 -26.61 10.80 11.35
CA MET A 185 -28.04 11.02 11.04
C MET A 185 -28.98 10.28 12.01
N THR A 186 -28.59 9.05 12.39
CA THR A 186 -29.38 8.27 13.36
C THR A 186 -29.33 8.88 14.75
N SER A 187 -28.14 9.23 15.22
CA SER A 187 -27.91 9.85 16.54
C SER A 187 -28.55 11.24 16.65
N GLN A 188 -28.55 12.00 15.56
CA GLN A 188 -29.19 13.31 15.50
C GLN A 188 -30.72 13.25 15.67
N LYS A 189 -31.38 12.24 15.08
CA LYS A 189 -32.84 12.05 15.23
C LYS A 189 -33.29 11.89 16.68
N ILE A 190 -32.47 11.21 17.48
CA ILE A 190 -32.75 10.97 18.91
C ILE A 190 -31.99 11.93 19.82
N ASN A 191 -31.22 12.85 19.24
CA ASN A 191 -30.34 13.81 19.91
C ASN A 191 -29.42 13.16 20.98
N ASP A 192 -28.93 11.95 20.70
CA ASP A 192 -28.00 11.19 21.55
C ASP A 192 -26.68 10.89 20.83
N PHE A 193 -25.59 11.44 21.36
CA PHE A 193 -24.22 11.24 20.87
C PHE A 193 -23.33 10.53 21.89
N SER A 194 -23.94 9.75 22.78
CA SER A 194 -23.24 8.91 23.74
C SER A 194 -22.52 7.74 23.06
N ASN A 195 -21.64 7.08 23.80
CA ASN A 195 -20.98 5.85 23.34
C ASN A 195 -21.98 4.77 22.89
N SER A 196 -23.10 4.63 23.59
CA SER A 196 -24.12 3.63 23.25
C SER A 196 -24.77 3.91 21.90
N SER A 197 -25.15 5.16 21.63
CA SER A 197 -25.72 5.56 20.35
C SER A 197 -24.69 5.43 19.23
N LEU A 198 -23.47 5.95 19.44
CA LEU A 198 -22.40 5.93 18.41
C LEU A 198 -21.80 4.53 18.17
N SER A 199 -22.10 3.52 19.01
CA SER A 199 -21.70 2.12 18.75
C SER A 199 -22.28 1.55 17.45
N ASN A 200 -23.35 2.15 16.92
CA ASN A 200 -23.91 1.78 15.62
C ASN A 200 -22.90 1.94 14.46
N TYR A 201 -21.92 2.84 14.62
CA TYR A 201 -20.83 3.03 13.65
C TYR A 201 -20.07 1.73 13.38
N GLU A 202 -19.70 0.99 14.41
CA GLU A 202 -18.98 -0.28 14.24
C GLU A 202 -19.82 -1.31 13.49
N LYS A 203 -21.13 -1.39 13.75
CA LYS A 203 -22.06 -2.28 13.03
C LYS A 203 -22.11 -1.94 11.52
N LEU A 204 -22.13 -0.64 11.22
CA LEU A 204 -22.12 -0.18 9.83
C LEU A 204 -20.78 -0.45 9.14
N LEU A 205 -19.66 -0.33 9.84
CA LEU A 205 -18.35 -0.72 9.31
C LEU A 205 -18.27 -2.21 8.94
N TYR A 206 -18.92 -3.09 9.72
CA TYR A 206 -19.09 -4.50 9.33
C TYR A 206 -20.02 -4.67 8.14
N LYS A 207 -21.16 -3.96 8.12
CA LYS A 207 -22.13 -3.98 7.00
C LYS A 207 -21.49 -3.58 5.68
N TYR A 208 -20.59 -2.59 5.69
CA TYR A 208 -19.84 -2.12 4.51
C TYR A 208 -18.53 -2.86 4.27
N ASN A 209 -18.31 -3.99 4.92
CA ASN A 209 -17.14 -4.87 4.81
C ASN A 209 -15.81 -4.24 5.22
N VAL A 210 -15.77 -3.02 5.76
CA VAL A 210 -14.53 -2.37 6.18
C VAL A 210 -13.80 -3.19 7.24
N LEU A 211 -14.47 -3.48 8.37
CA LEU A 211 -13.87 -4.27 9.45
C LEU A 211 -13.77 -5.76 9.11
N THR A 212 -14.69 -6.28 8.28
CA THR A 212 -14.64 -7.66 7.79
C THR A 212 -13.35 -7.91 7.03
N ASP A 213 -13.02 -7.06 6.06
CA ASP A 213 -11.84 -7.20 5.23
C ASP A 213 -10.56 -7.00 6.07
N ILE A 214 -10.47 -5.92 6.85
CA ILE A 214 -9.29 -5.65 7.68
C ILE A 214 -9.03 -6.80 8.68
N LYS A 215 -10.09 -7.39 9.26
CA LYS A 215 -9.97 -8.52 10.19
C LYS A 215 -9.57 -9.81 9.48
N LYS A 216 -10.08 -10.04 8.26
CA LYS A 216 -9.74 -11.21 7.45
C LYS A 216 -8.24 -11.26 7.18
N PHE A 217 -7.64 -10.14 6.80
CA PHE A 217 -6.21 -10.02 6.49
C PHE A 217 -5.33 -9.61 7.68
N LYS A 218 -5.78 -9.82 8.91
CA LYS A 218 -5.03 -9.39 10.13
C LYS A 218 -3.61 -9.96 10.26
N LYS A 219 -3.30 -11.04 9.56
CA LYS A 219 -1.96 -11.65 9.54
C LYS A 219 -1.07 -11.08 8.42
N GLY A 220 -1.66 -10.40 7.44
CA GLY A 220 -0.97 -9.84 6.28
C GLY A 220 0.20 -8.93 6.66
N PRO A 221 0.02 -7.90 7.51
CA PRO A 221 1.11 -7.01 7.89
C PRO A 221 2.34 -7.75 8.42
N LYS A 222 2.15 -8.74 9.29
CA LYS A 222 3.27 -9.55 9.83
C LYS A 222 3.95 -10.41 8.75
N TYR A 223 3.19 -10.94 7.82
CA TYR A 223 3.76 -11.70 6.69
C TYR A 223 4.59 -10.80 5.78
N MET A 224 4.10 -9.59 5.52
CA MET A 224 4.78 -8.59 4.69
C MET A 224 6.06 -8.00 5.31
N GLU A 225 6.36 -8.32 6.59
CA GLU A 225 7.65 -7.98 7.20
C GLU A 225 8.80 -8.91 6.75
N ASN A 226 8.50 -9.99 6.05
CA ASN A 226 9.50 -10.93 5.55
C ASN A 226 10.32 -10.28 4.42
N LYS A 227 11.57 -9.91 4.70
CA LYS A 227 12.48 -9.26 3.74
C LYS A 227 12.71 -10.06 2.46
N ARG A 228 12.65 -11.39 2.53
CA ARG A 228 12.84 -12.26 1.35
C ARG A 228 11.83 -12.01 0.24
N LEU A 229 10.63 -11.52 0.58
CA LEU A 229 9.60 -11.16 -0.41
C LEU A 229 10.04 -10.02 -1.33
N TYR A 230 10.95 -9.18 -0.85
CA TYR A 230 11.39 -7.97 -1.55
C TYR A 230 12.81 -8.09 -2.12
N SER A 231 13.61 -9.01 -1.60
CA SER A 231 15.01 -9.18 -2.00
C SER A 231 15.26 -10.52 -2.72
N ASP A 232 15.12 -11.61 -2.01
CA ASP A 232 15.61 -12.92 -2.46
C ASP A 232 14.71 -13.51 -3.54
N TYR A 233 13.39 -13.46 -3.34
CA TYR A 233 12.44 -14.06 -4.28
C TYR A 233 12.32 -13.29 -5.59
N PRO A 234 12.28 -11.95 -5.65
CA PRO A 234 12.33 -11.24 -6.91
C PRO A 234 13.60 -11.54 -7.71
N ARG A 235 14.77 -11.54 -7.05
CA ARG A 235 16.04 -11.91 -7.71
C ARG A 235 16.03 -13.33 -8.23
N LEU A 236 15.54 -14.27 -7.43
CA LEU A 236 15.44 -15.67 -7.84
C LEU A 236 14.57 -15.81 -9.10
N ILE A 237 13.39 -15.17 -9.12
CA ILE A 237 12.48 -15.22 -10.27
C ILE A 237 13.16 -14.63 -11.50
N CYS A 238 13.76 -13.45 -11.40
CA CYS A 238 14.47 -12.82 -12.52
C CYS A 238 15.60 -13.73 -13.04
N ASN A 239 16.43 -14.29 -12.16
CA ASN A 239 17.52 -15.18 -12.58
C ASN A 239 17.03 -16.49 -13.23
N ILE A 240 15.90 -17.04 -12.78
CA ILE A 240 15.31 -18.21 -13.43
C ILE A 240 14.89 -17.86 -14.85
N PHE A 241 14.17 -16.75 -15.06
CA PHE A 241 13.72 -16.34 -16.38
C PHE A 241 14.88 -15.92 -17.29
N GLU A 242 15.88 -15.19 -16.77
CA GLU A 242 17.09 -14.85 -17.49
C GLU A 242 17.80 -16.10 -18.04
N ASN A 243 18.02 -17.10 -17.19
CA ASN A 243 18.69 -18.35 -17.62
C ASN A 243 17.81 -19.20 -18.55
N LEU A 244 16.48 -19.10 -18.45
CA LEU A 244 15.55 -19.82 -19.33
C LEU A 244 15.59 -19.31 -20.76
N TYR A 245 15.68 -17.99 -20.92
CA TYR A 245 15.61 -17.33 -22.22
C TYR A 245 16.96 -16.91 -22.79
N ASN A 246 18.05 -17.09 -22.02
CA ASN A 246 19.39 -16.82 -22.55
C ASN A 246 19.85 -17.96 -23.47
N ILE A 247 20.14 -17.61 -24.72
CA ILE A 247 20.66 -18.53 -25.74
C ILE A 247 22.10 -18.11 -26.03
N ASP A 248 23.06 -18.79 -25.40
CA ASP A 248 24.50 -18.49 -25.46
C ASP A 248 25.30 -19.42 -26.38
N GLY A 249 24.62 -20.29 -27.12
CA GLY A 249 25.26 -21.29 -27.99
C GLY A 249 25.67 -22.60 -27.29
N ASN A 250 25.49 -22.69 -25.99
CA ASN A 250 25.69 -23.92 -25.22
C ASN A 250 24.47 -24.83 -25.25
N SER A 251 24.63 -26.08 -24.81
CA SER A 251 23.50 -27.00 -24.64
C SER A 251 22.53 -26.45 -23.59
N GLN A 252 21.26 -26.43 -23.93
CA GLN A 252 20.22 -25.92 -23.04
C GLN A 252 20.05 -26.80 -21.82
N GLN A 253 19.95 -26.18 -20.64
CA GLN A 253 19.75 -26.87 -19.37
C GLN A 253 18.28 -27.22 -19.17
N LEU A 254 18.02 -28.29 -18.42
CA LEU A 254 16.67 -28.62 -18.00
C LEU A 254 16.17 -27.59 -16.97
N MET A 255 14.86 -27.29 -17.01
CA MET A 255 14.22 -26.36 -16.05
C MET A 255 14.61 -26.65 -14.60
N ARG A 256 14.64 -27.92 -14.21
CA ARG A 256 15.04 -28.32 -12.83
C ARG A 256 16.48 -27.93 -12.48
N GLU A 257 17.36 -27.91 -13.46
CA GLU A 257 18.78 -27.55 -13.28
C GLU A 257 18.92 -26.04 -13.15
N ILE A 258 18.21 -25.29 -13.97
CA ILE A 258 18.10 -23.82 -13.92
C ILE A 258 17.56 -23.39 -12.56
N ILE A 259 16.46 -23.98 -12.10
CA ILE A 259 15.87 -23.66 -10.78
C ILE A 259 16.88 -23.95 -9.65
N ARG A 260 17.52 -25.13 -9.68
CA ARG A 260 18.48 -25.52 -8.64
C ARG A 260 19.71 -24.60 -8.61
N SER A 261 20.27 -24.26 -9.77
CA SER A 261 21.41 -23.35 -9.87
C SER A 261 21.03 -21.93 -9.44
N SER A 262 19.89 -21.43 -9.89
CA SER A 262 19.38 -20.11 -9.50
C SER A 262 19.10 -20.01 -8.00
N MET A 263 18.53 -21.04 -7.38
CA MET A 263 18.35 -21.09 -5.92
C MET A 263 19.70 -21.08 -5.19
N LYS A 264 20.69 -21.82 -5.66
CA LYS A 264 22.04 -21.83 -5.09
C LYS A 264 22.72 -20.47 -5.20
N ASN A 265 22.67 -19.85 -6.38
CA ASN A 265 23.28 -18.55 -6.65
C ASN A 265 22.66 -17.44 -5.80
N ASN A 266 21.35 -17.45 -5.63
CA ASN A 266 20.62 -16.47 -4.80
C ASN A 266 20.58 -16.88 -3.31
N LYS A 267 21.21 -17.98 -2.91
CA LYS A 267 21.22 -18.50 -1.52
C LYS A 267 19.79 -18.69 -0.96
N VAL A 268 18.85 -19.06 -1.80
CA VAL A 268 17.45 -19.29 -1.39
C VAL A 268 17.29 -20.76 -0.97
N SER A 269 16.81 -20.98 0.25
CA SER A 269 16.50 -22.31 0.78
C SER A 269 15.11 -22.76 0.30
N SER A 270 15.03 -23.99 -0.22
CA SER A 270 13.75 -24.63 -0.58
C SER A 270 12.80 -24.71 0.61
N ILE A 271 13.32 -24.96 1.81
CA ILE A 271 12.52 -25.02 3.05
C ILE A 271 11.91 -23.66 3.34
N ASN A 272 12.70 -22.57 3.25
CA ASN A 272 12.20 -21.22 3.46
C ASN A 272 11.14 -20.85 2.43
N LEU A 273 11.33 -21.21 1.17
CA LEU A 273 10.37 -20.94 0.11
C LEU A 273 9.02 -21.61 0.38
N ILE A 274 9.04 -22.89 0.76
CA ILE A 274 7.83 -23.66 1.09
C ILE A 274 7.14 -23.06 2.34
N LEU A 275 7.90 -22.80 3.40
CA LEU A 275 7.34 -22.25 4.64
C LEU A 275 6.75 -20.85 4.42
N ASP A 276 7.41 -19.99 3.65
CA ASP A 276 6.92 -18.65 3.36
C ASP A 276 5.70 -18.71 2.43
N SER A 277 5.66 -19.62 1.46
CA SER A 277 4.47 -19.84 0.62
C SER A 277 3.26 -20.29 1.45
N LEU A 278 3.45 -21.25 2.38
CA LEU A 278 2.38 -21.69 3.27
C LEU A 278 1.92 -20.58 4.24
N LYS A 279 2.85 -19.75 4.75
CA LYS A 279 2.48 -18.58 5.56
C LYS A 279 1.72 -17.55 4.75
N GLY A 280 2.14 -17.30 3.51
CA GLY A 280 1.49 -16.37 2.60
C GLY A 280 0.06 -16.78 2.30
N SER A 281 -0.17 -18.04 1.92
CA SER A 281 -1.52 -18.56 1.63
C SER A 281 -2.49 -18.50 2.82
N ASN A 282 -1.97 -18.38 4.06
CA ASN A 282 -2.77 -18.22 5.28
C ASN A 282 -2.88 -16.77 5.78
N ALA A 283 -2.15 -15.86 5.17
CA ALA A 283 -2.08 -14.46 5.60
C ALA A 283 -2.70 -13.48 4.59
N LEU A 284 -2.64 -13.83 3.33
CA LEU A 284 -3.14 -13.11 2.15
C LEU A 284 -4.24 -13.91 1.45
#